data_1765899f31da9bbbaa35b5eec144199f
#
_entry.id   1765899f31da9bbbaa35b5eec144199f
#
_cell.length_a   1.000
_cell.length_b   1.000
_cell.length_c   1.000
_cell.angle_alpha   90.00
_cell.angle_beta   90.00
_cell.angle_gamma   90.00
#
_symmetry.space_group_name_H-M   'P 1'
#
loop_
_entity.id
_entity.type
_entity.pdbx_description
1 polymer ?
#
loop_
_entity_poly.entity_id
_entity_poly.type
_entity_poly.pdbx_seq_one_letter_code
_entity_poly.pdbx_strand_id
1 'polypeptide(L)'
;TVLPSRYPNLLVNGSSGIAVGMATNIPPHNMNEVVEGMCCLIDNPSAELDEIMQYIKGPDFPTAGIIMGTRGIKEAYATGRGKIYLRARAEIIETKGDRYKIVVTEIPYGVNKARLITRIADLVKEKRLEGVADVQDYSDRKGMHIEVTVKRDANAQVVLNNLYKMTDMQVTFGAIMLALVDGVPKV
;
A
#
# COMPACT_ATOMS: atom_id res chain seq x y z
N THR A 1 2.08 -24.70 18.97
CA THR A 1 3.31 -25.12 18.30
C THR A 1 3.78 -24.00 17.40
N VAL A 2 5.02 -23.56 17.57
CA VAL A 2 5.63 -22.52 16.73
C VAL A 2 6.42 -23.20 15.62
N LEU A 3 6.22 -22.80 14.37
CA LEU A 3 7.01 -23.27 13.24
C LEU A 3 8.35 -22.51 13.21
N PRO A 4 9.48 -23.19 13.21
CA PRO A 4 10.79 -22.55 13.10
C PRO A 4 10.94 -21.93 11.69
N SER A 5 11.56 -20.78 11.63
CA SER A 5 11.90 -20.12 10.37
C SER A 5 13.41 -19.85 10.32
N ARG A 6 14.02 -20.02 9.14
CA ARG A 6 15.46 -19.76 8.93
C ARG A 6 15.76 -18.29 8.65
N TYR A 7 14.76 -17.47 8.48
CA TYR A 7 14.85 -16.04 8.19
C TYR A 7 13.75 -15.29 8.96
N PRO A 8 13.82 -14.00 9.11
CA PRO A 8 12.86 -13.20 9.89
C PRO A 8 11.48 -13.11 9.20
N ASN A 9 10.79 -14.26 9.12
CA ASN A 9 9.56 -14.46 8.35
C ASN A 9 8.43 -13.52 8.76
N LEU A 10 8.30 -13.21 10.05
CA LEU A 10 7.22 -12.37 10.55
C LEU A 10 7.22 -10.98 9.92
N LEU A 11 8.41 -10.37 9.78
CA LEU A 11 8.56 -9.06 9.15
C LEU A 11 8.64 -9.14 7.63
N VAL A 12 9.30 -10.15 7.08
CA VAL A 12 9.44 -10.28 5.62
C VAL A 12 8.11 -10.54 4.94
N ASN A 13 7.34 -11.51 5.43
CA ASN A 13 6.04 -11.84 4.85
C ASN A 13 4.87 -11.08 5.47
N GLY A 14 5.08 -10.48 6.64
CA GLY A 14 3.99 -9.90 7.41
C GLY A 14 3.04 -10.95 7.99
N SER A 15 2.01 -10.48 8.63
CA SER A 15 0.97 -11.33 9.21
C SER A 15 -0.34 -10.57 9.32
N SER A 16 -1.46 -11.24 9.10
CA SER A 16 -2.79 -10.67 9.33
C SER A 16 -3.66 -11.71 10.00
N GLY A 17 -4.31 -11.33 11.10
CA GLY A 17 -5.19 -12.21 11.83
C GLY A 17 -6.10 -11.49 12.79
N ILE A 18 -7.32 -12.02 12.94
CA ILE A 18 -8.35 -11.47 13.83
C ILE A 18 -8.67 -12.53 14.86
N ALA A 19 -8.52 -12.18 16.13
CA ALA A 19 -8.90 -13.01 17.26
C ALA A 19 -9.90 -12.29 18.15
N VAL A 20 -10.43 -12.98 19.16
CA VAL A 20 -11.31 -12.34 20.15
C VAL A 20 -10.47 -11.43 21.05
N GLY A 21 -10.80 -10.16 21.07
CA GLY A 21 -10.12 -9.16 21.91
C GLY A 21 -8.79 -8.64 21.37
N MET A 22 -8.26 -9.18 20.26
CA MET A 22 -7.00 -8.72 19.67
C MET A 22 -6.93 -8.97 18.16
N ALA A 23 -6.13 -8.19 17.45
CA ALA A 23 -5.85 -8.38 16.04
C ALA A 23 -4.38 -8.07 15.74
N THR A 24 -3.84 -8.71 14.73
CA THR A 24 -2.52 -8.38 14.18
C THR A 24 -2.65 -8.01 12.72
N ASN A 25 -1.86 -7.06 12.27
CA ASN A 25 -1.77 -6.65 10.87
C ASN A 25 -0.38 -6.07 10.61
N ILE A 26 0.58 -6.97 10.42
CA ILE A 26 1.99 -6.64 10.22
C ILE A 26 2.24 -6.57 8.72
N PRO A 27 2.70 -5.43 8.18
CA PRO A 27 3.00 -5.32 6.75
C PRO A 27 4.26 -6.12 6.39
N PRO A 28 4.37 -6.60 5.14
CA PRO A 28 5.59 -7.23 4.64
C PRO A 28 6.73 -6.21 4.49
N HIS A 29 7.97 -6.70 4.55
CA HIS A 29 9.19 -5.89 4.46
C HIS A 29 10.20 -6.53 3.51
N ASN A 30 11.14 -5.73 3.04
CA ASN A 30 12.25 -6.21 2.23
C ASN A 30 13.21 -7.05 3.08
N MET A 31 13.55 -8.26 2.58
CA MET A 31 14.40 -9.19 3.32
C MET A 31 15.79 -8.62 3.61
N ASN A 32 16.41 -7.93 2.65
CA ASN A 32 17.75 -7.38 2.83
C ASN A 32 17.73 -6.29 3.91
N GLU A 33 16.76 -5.39 3.87
CA GLU A 33 16.58 -4.33 4.88
C GLU A 33 16.39 -4.92 6.28
N VAL A 34 15.56 -5.96 6.41
CA VAL A 34 15.30 -6.62 7.71
C VAL A 34 16.56 -7.31 8.23
N VAL A 35 17.29 -8.01 7.37
CA VAL A 35 18.56 -8.67 7.75
C VAL A 35 19.61 -7.65 8.18
N GLU A 36 19.76 -6.53 7.44
CA GLU A 36 20.66 -5.45 7.81
C GLU A 36 20.29 -4.81 9.17
N GLY A 37 18.99 -4.58 9.41
CA GLY A 37 18.49 -4.12 10.71
C GLY A 37 18.75 -5.11 11.84
N MET A 38 18.65 -6.42 11.59
CA MET A 38 19.02 -7.45 12.56
C MET A 38 20.52 -7.44 12.85
N CYS A 39 21.39 -7.32 11.84
CA CYS A 39 22.82 -7.19 12.03
C CYS A 39 23.17 -5.96 12.88
N CYS A 40 22.51 -4.81 12.62
CA CYS A 40 22.67 -3.62 13.45
C CYS A 40 22.37 -3.90 14.93
N LEU A 41 21.28 -4.62 15.25
CA LEU A 41 20.92 -5.00 16.62
C LEU A 41 21.88 -6.01 17.24
N ILE A 42 22.47 -6.91 16.45
CA ILE A 42 23.48 -7.86 16.94
C ILE A 42 24.76 -7.13 17.33
N ASP A 43 25.19 -6.17 16.49
CA ASP A 43 26.40 -5.39 16.72
C ASP A 43 26.19 -4.34 17.83
N ASN A 44 25.00 -3.76 17.93
CA ASN A 44 24.60 -2.81 18.96
C ASN A 44 23.24 -3.16 19.55
N PRO A 45 23.17 -4.01 20.61
CA PRO A 45 21.91 -4.40 21.25
C PRO A 45 21.13 -3.24 21.88
N SER A 46 21.75 -2.07 22.05
CA SER A 46 21.10 -0.85 22.55
C SER A 46 20.71 0.13 21.47
N ALA A 47 20.75 -0.27 20.19
CA ALA A 47 20.39 0.58 19.07
C ALA A 47 18.97 1.14 19.23
N GLU A 48 18.85 2.45 19.06
CA GLU A 48 17.58 3.15 19.08
C GLU A 48 16.80 2.94 17.77
N LEU A 49 15.49 3.20 17.81
CA LEU A 49 14.61 3.01 16.64
C LEU A 49 15.12 3.76 15.40
N ASP A 50 15.58 4.98 15.55
CA ASP A 50 16.08 5.81 14.44
C ASP A 50 17.34 5.21 13.78
N GLU A 51 18.17 4.47 14.52
CA GLU A 51 19.33 3.75 13.98
C GLU A 51 18.86 2.53 13.14
N ILE A 52 17.91 1.76 13.67
CA ILE A 52 17.33 0.61 12.96
C ILE A 52 16.62 1.05 11.68
N MET A 53 15.94 2.19 11.72
CA MET A 53 15.23 2.76 10.57
C MET A 53 16.15 3.30 9.47
N GLN A 54 17.45 3.40 9.70
CA GLN A 54 18.41 3.64 8.62
C GLN A 54 18.50 2.45 7.65
N TYR A 55 18.28 1.25 8.15
CA TYR A 55 18.25 0.00 7.39
C TYR A 55 16.84 -0.39 6.97
N ILE A 56 15.89 -0.43 7.91
CA ILE A 56 14.48 -0.77 7.65
C ILE A 56 13.69 0.54 7.46
N LYS A 57 13.60 0.99 6.23
CA LYS A 57 12.99 2.30 5.89
C LYS A 57 11.47 2.28 5.97
N GLY A 58 10.86 1.13 5.78
CA GLY A 58 9.41 0.96 5.78
C GLY A 58 8.96 -0.37 5.21
N PRO A 59 7.66 -0.59 5.15
CA PRO A 59 7.08 -1.77 4.48
C PRO A 59 7.45 -1.85 3.00
N ASP A 60 7.56 -3.07 2.48
CA ASP A 60 7.77 -3.39 1.08
C ASP A 60 6.64 -4.30 0.60
N PHE A 61 5.65 -3.73 -0.06
CA PHE A 61 4.48 -4.47 -0.51
C PHE A 61 4.74 -5.16 -1.85
N PRO A 62 4.37 -6.45 -2.01
CA PRO A 62 4.62 -7.22 -3.23
C PRO A 62 3.84 -6.69 -4.45
N THR A 63 2.79 -5.91 -4.24
CA THR A 63 1.99 -5.27 -5.29
C THR A 63 2.48 -3.87 -5.64
N ALA A 64 3.63 -3.45 -5.12
CA ALA A 64 4.20 -2.12 -5.29
C ALA A 64 3.24 -1.00 -4.82
N GLY A 65 3.03 0.05 -5.61
CA GLY A 65 2.29 1.24 -5.19
C GLY A 65 3.19 2.26 -4.49
N ILE A 66 2.58 3.28 -3.93
CA ILE A 66 3.28 4.40 -3.31
C ILE A 66 2.82 4.55 -1.85
N ILE A 67 3.77 4.57 -0.92
CA ILE A 67 3.50 4.95 0.47
C ILE A 67 3.56 6.48 0.57
N MET A 68 2.49 7.08 1.10
CA MET A 68 2.36 8.53 1.22
C MET A 68 2.88 9.01 2.57
N GLY A 69 4.13 9.48 2.55
CA GLY A 69 4.81 10.00 3.73
C GLY A 69 5.32 8.93 4.69
N THR A 70 6.16 9.34 5.65
CA THR A 70 6.86 8.44 6.57
C THR A 70 6.29 8.45 7.99
N ARG A 71 5.38 9.40 8.30
CA ARG A 71 4.84 9.56 9.66
C ARG A 71 4.15 8.29 10.18
N GLY A 72 3.30 7.67 9.36
CA GLY A 72 2.59 6.45 9.75
C GLY A 72 3.51 5.25 9.95
N ILE A 73 4.62 5.19 9.21
CA ILE A 73 5.66 4.17 9.37
C ILE A 73 6.37 4.35 10.73
N LYS A 74 6.83 5.57 11.01
CA LYS A 74 7.50 5.90 12.28
C LYS A 74 6.59 5.63 13.48
N GLU A 75 5.32 6.02 13.39
CA GLU A 75 4.33 5.75 14.41
C GLU A 75 4.12 4.25 14.64
N ALA A 76 3.98 3.47 13.54
CA ALA A 76 3.83 2.03 13.63
C ALA A 76 5.04 1.35 14.30
N TYR A 77 6.24 1.76 13.95
CA TYR A 77 7.47 1.18 14.51
C TYR A 77 7.74 1.63 15.96
N ALA A 78 7.38 2.85 16.32
CA ALA A 78 7.57 3.37 17.67
C ALA A 78 6.55 2.83 18.68
N THR A 79 5.29 2.67 18.24
CA THR A 79 4.18 2.35 19.15
C THR A 79 3.54 0.98 18.89
N GLY A 80 3.93 0.29 17.82
CA GLY A 80 3.31 -0.93 17.33
C GLY A 80 1.98 -0.70 16.60
N ARG A 81 1.52 0.56 16.44
CA ARG A 81 0.28 0.92 15.73
C ARG A 81 0.51 2.16 14.88
N GLY A 82 0.04 2.13 13.63
CA GLY A 82 0.16 3.27 12.74
C GLY A 82 -0.75 3.19 11.53
N LYS A 83 -1.01 4.33 10.91
CA LYS A 83 -1.80 4.43 9.68
C LYS A 83 -0.88 4.75 8.52
N ILE A 84 -0.69 3.78 7.63
CA ILE A 84 0.15 3.91 6.45
C ILE A 84 -0.75 4.12 5.24
N TYR A 85 -0.62 5.26 4.57
CA TYR A 85 -1.43 5.58 3.40
C TYR A 85 -0.76 5.01 2.15
N LEU A 86 -1.49 4.16 1.43
CA LEU A 86 -1.05 3.54 0.19
C LEU A 86 -1.81 4.15 -0.98
N ARG A 87 -1.11 4.47 -2.05
CA ARG A 87 -1.65 5.04 -3.27
C ARG A 87 -1.30 4.20 -4.47
N ALA A 88 -2.24 4.09 -5.42
CA ALA A 88 -1.97 3.58 -6.75
C ALA A 88 -0.91 4.43 -7.45
N ARG A 89 -0.05 3.80 -8.26
CA ARG A 89 0.80 4.52 -9.21
C ARG A 89 -0.01 4.84 -10.44
N ALA A 90 -0.22 6.13 -10.69
CA ALA A 90 -1.01 6.60 -11.80
C ALA A 90 -0.31 7.79 -12.47
N GLU A 91 -0.36 7.83 -13.80
CA GLU A 91 0.21 8.88 -14.62
C GLU A 91 -0.86 9.48 -15.53
N ILE A 92 -0.82 10.79 -15.70
CA ILE A 92 -1.67 11.50 -16.66
C ILE A 92 -0.91 11.58 -17.98
N ILE A 93 -1.48 10.99 -19.02
CA ILE A 93 -0.89 10.96 -20.36
C ILE A 93 -1.77 11.77 -21.31
N GLU A 94 -1.14 12.70 -22.02
CA GLU A 94 -1.79 13.43 -23.10
C GLU A 94 -1.91 12.54 -24.34
N THR A 95 -3.06 12.57 -24.98
CA THR A 95 -3.36 11.85 -26.21
C THR A 95 -3.71 12.83 -27.32
N LYS A 96 -3.84 12.35 -28.56
CA LYS A 96 -4.16 13.22 -29.71
C LYS A 96 -5.43 14.06 -29.49
N GLY A 97 -5.36 15.36 -29.81
CA GLY A 97 -6.49 16.28 -29.79
C GLY A 97 -6.87 16.80 -28.41
N ASP A 98 -5.89 17.17 -27.59
CA ASP A 98 -6.06 17.72 -26.23
C ASP A 98 -6.91 16.84 -25.30
N ARG A 99 -6.76 15.53 -25.47
CA ARG A 99 -7.41 14.54 -24.61
C ARG A 99 -6.38 13.95 -23.64
N TYR A 100 -6.85 13.61 -22.46
CA TYR A 100 -6.04 13.01 -21.43
C TYR A 100 -6.58 11.66 -21.03
N LYS A 101 -5.67 10.77 -20.65
CA LYS A 101 -6.00 9.53 -19.97
C LYS A 101 -5.15 9.37 -18.72
N ILE A 102 -5.69 8.73 -17.71
CA ILE A 102 -4.99 8.36 -16.50
C ILE A 102 -4.67 6.87 -16.62
N VAL A 103 -3.39 6.54 -16.59
CA VAL A 103 -2.89 5.17 -16.67
C VAL A 103 -2.46 4.74 -15.30
N VAL A 104 -3.08 3.66 -14.79
CA VAL A 104 -2.76 3.05 -13.49
C VAL A 104 -1.98 1.78 -13.72
N THR A 105 -0.75 1.72 -13.21
CA THR A 105 0.16 0.59 -13.38
C THR A 105 0.37 -0.23 -12.11
N GLU A 106 0.06 0.33 -10.94
CA GLU A 106 0.14 -0.35 -9.66
C GLU A 106 -1.04 0.06 -8.78
N ILE A 107 -1.59 -0.86 -8.02
CA ILE A 107 -2.68 -0.60 -7.07
C ILE A 107 -2.24 -0.95 -5.65
N PRO A 108 -2.85 -0.35 -4.61
CA PRO A 108 -2.48 -0.61 -3.23
C PRO A 108 -2.62 -2.07 -2.84
N TYR A 109 -1.78 -2.51 -1.93
CA TYR A 109 -1.81 -3.86 -1.37
C TYR A 109 -3.19 -4.21 -0.79
N GLY A 110 -3.68 -5.40 -1.13
CA GLY A 110 -4.98 -5.90 -0.70
C GLY A 110 -6.19 -5.38 -1.51
N VAL A 111 -5.97 -4.48 -2.47
CA VAL A 111 -7.06 -3.99 -3.34
C VAL A 111 -7.31 -4.97 -4.49
N ASN A 112 -8.58 -5.31 -4.68
CA ASN A 112 -9.01 -6.12 -5.80
C ASN A 112 -9.23 -5.24 -7.05
N LYS A 113 -8.48 -5.52 -8.12
CA LYS A 113 -8.52 -4.76 -9.38
C LYS A 113 -9.93 -4.69 -9.99
N ALA A 114 -10.60 -5.83 -10.12
CA ALA A 114 -11.93 -5.89 -10.73
C ALA A 114 -12.95 -5.05 -9.94
N ARG A 115 -12.92 -5.16 -8.60
CA ARG A 115 -13.77 -4.36 -7.72
C ARG A 115 -13.47 -2.86 -7.83
N LEU A 116 -12.20 -2.49 -7.95
CA LEU A 116 -11.79 -1.09 -8.15
C LEU A 116 -12.37 -0.52 -9.44
N ILE A 117 -12.24 -1.24 -10.56
CA ILE A 117 -12.77 -0.84 -11.87
C ILE A 117 -14.30 -0.72 -11.81
N THR A 118 -14.99 -1.72 -11.25
CA THR A 118 -16.44 -1.66 -11.06
C THR A 118 -16.85 -0.45 -10.24
N ARG A 119 -16.15 -0.18 -9.14
CA ARG A 119 -16.42 0.99 -8.29
C ARG A 119 -16.25 2.31 -9.02
N ILE A 120 -15.23 2.44 -9.87
CA ILE A 120 -15.04 3.64 -10.70
C ILE A 120 -16.23 3.79 -11.66
N ALA A 121 -16.60 2.73 -12.36
CA ALA A 121 -17.73 2.74 -13.30
C ALA A 121 -19.06 3.09 -12.62
N ASP A 122 -19.33 2.55 -11.44
CA ASP A 122 -20.52 2.86 -10.65
C ASP A 122 -20.58 4.34 -10.25
N LEU A 123 -19.47 4.90 -9.75
CA LEU A 123 -19.39 6.32 -9.40
C LEU A 123 -19.62 7.25 -10.59
N VAL A 124 -19.15 6.86 -11.78
CA VAL A 124 -19.41 7.61 -13.03
C VAL A 124 -20.88 7.53 -13.40
N LYS A 125 -21.49 6.34 -13.33
CA LYS A 125 -22.90 6.12 -13.61
C LYS A 125 -23.83 6.88 -12.64
N GLU A 126 -23.45 6.91 -11.36
CA GLU A 126 -24.13 7.64 -10.31
C GLU A 126 -23.92 9.17 -10.39
N LYS A 127 -23.11 9.66 -11.35
CA LYS A 127 -22.73 11.09 -11.51
C LYS A 127 -22.01 11.68 -10.28
N ARG A 128 -21.36 10.84 -9.50
CA ARG A 128 -20.57 11.24 -8.33
C ARG A 128 -19.10 11.49 -8.67
N LEU A 129 -18.61 10.83 -9.72
CA LEU A 129 -17.28 11.04 -10.30
C LEU A 129 -17.45 11.64 -11.69
N GLU A 130 -17.26 12.96 -11.78
CA GLU A 130 -17.35 13.69 -13.03
C GLU A 130 -16.03 13.69 -13.79
N GLY A 131 -16.08 13.97 -15.09
CA GLY A 131 -14.89 14.10 -15.93
C GLY A 131 -14.32 12.80 -16.48
N VAL A 132 -14.87 11.65 -16.11
CA VAL A 132 -14.50 10.33 -16.67
C VAL A 132 -15.41 10.01 -17.85
N ALA A 133 -14.82 9.66 -18.99
CA ALA A 133 -15.54 9.22 -20.19
C ALA A 133 -15.67 7.70 -20.23
N ASP A 134 -14.60 6.97 -19.89
CA ASP A 134 -14.54 5.51 -19.92
C ASP A 134 -13.47 4.98 -18.97
N VAL A 135 -13.58 3.71 -18.59
CA VAL A 135 -12.57 2.96 -17.83
C VAL A 135 -12.39 1.57 -18.42
N GLN A 136 -11.15 1.22 -18.75
CA GLN A 136 -10.81 -0.06 -19.38
C GLN A 136 -9.62 -0.71 -18.70
N ASP A 137 -9.66 -2.04 -18.63
CA ASP A 137 -8.56 -2.87 -18.15
C ASP A 137 -7.81 -3.47 -19.35
N TYR A 138 -6.59 -3.03 -19.56
CA TYR A 138 -5.67 -3.55 -20.57
C TYR A 138 -4.53 -4.36 -19.97
N SER A 139 -4.67 -4.81 -18.73
CA SER A 139 -3.66 -5.63 -18.06
C SER A 139 -3.40 -6.92 -18.85
N ASP A 140 -2.12 -7.23 -19.02
CA ASP A 140 -1.65 -8.41 -19.74
C ASP A 140 -0.52 -9.11 -18.96
N ARG A 141 0.21 -10.01 -19.63
CA ARG A 141 1.36 -10.73 -19.05
C ARG A 141 2.55 -9.82 -18.70
N LYS A 142 2.59 -8.60 -19.25
CA LYS A 142 3.65 -7.62 -18.98
C LYS A 142 3.39 -6.82 -17.71
N GLY A 143 2.13 -6.79 -17.25
CA GLY A 143 1.76 -6.11 -16.02
C GLY A 143 0.35 -5.55 -15.99
N MET A 144 0.08 -4.84 -14.92
CA MET A 144 -1.18 -4.15 -14.72
C MET A 144 -1.23 -2.88 -15.58
N HIS A 145 -2.37 -2.68 -16.25
CA HIS A 145 -2.60 -1.49 -17.05
C HIS A 145 -4.10 -1.17 -17.10
N ILE A 146 -4.51 -0.21 -16.28
CA ILE A 146 -5.89 0.30 -16.27
C ILE A 146 -5.86 1.71 -16.87
N GLU A 147 -6.72 1.98 -17.84
CA GLU A 147 -6.87 3.30 -18.43
C GLU A 147 -8.19 3.94 -18.06
N VAL A 148 -8.14 5.14 -17.53
CA VAL A 148 -9.30 5.99 -17.28
C VAL A 148 -9.24 7.13 -18.28
N THR A 149 -10.17 7.14 -19.24
CA THR A 149 -10.28 8.19 -20.25
C THR A 149 -10.96 9.40 -19.65
N VAL A 150 -10.32 10.57 -19.74
CA VAL A 150 -10.85 11.84 -19.22
C VAL A 150 -11.66 12.53 -20.32
N LYS A 151 -12.80 13.13 -19.95
CA LYS A 151 -13.61 13.95 -20.87
C LYS A 151 -12.81 15.18 -21.32
N ARG A 152 -13.08 15.67 -22.53
CA ARG A 152 -12.31 16.74 -23.17
C ARG A 152 -12.35 18.06 -22.41
N ASP A 153 -13.46 18.36 -21.74
CA ASP A 153 -13.71 19.56 -20.94
C ASP A 153 -13.32 19.44 -19.47
N ALA A 154 -12.78 18.27 -19.06
CA ALA A 154 -12.44 18.00 -17.68
C ALA A 154 -10.93 18.15 -17.41
N ASN A 155 -10.58 18.58 -16.20
CA ASN A 155 -9.20 18.65 -15.73
C ASN A 155 -8.77 17.28 -15.23
N ALA A 156 -7.78 16.68 -15.90
CA ALA A 156 -7.28 15.33 -15.57
C ALA A 156 -6.71 15.23 -14.14
N GLN A 157 -6.08 16.30 -13.63
CA GLN A 157 -5.55 16.30 -12.25
C GLN A 157 -6.67 16.28 -11.20
N VAL A 158 -7.77 16.99 -11.47
CA VAL A 158 -8.95 16.99 -10.59
C VAL A 158 -9.61 15.60 -10.59
N VAL A 159 -9.72 14.98 -11.77
CA VAL A 159 -10.24 13.62 -11.90
C VAL A 159 -9.38 12.64 -11.12
N LEU A 160 -8.04 12.68 -11.26
CA LEU A 160 -7.12 11.84 -10.52
C LEU A 160 -7.23 12.03 -9.00
N ASN A 161 -7.32 13.26 -8.53
CA ASN A 161 -7.50 13.57 -7.11
C ASN A 161 -8.83 13.00 -6.56
N ASN A 162 -9.90 13.07 -7.35
CA ASN A 162 -11.20 12.50 -7.00
C ASN A 162 -11.16 10.96 -6.97
N LEU A 163 -10.43 10.32 -7.91
CA LEU A 163 -10.19 8.88 -7.90
C LEU A 163 -9.51 8.44 -6.59
N TYR A 164 -8.48 9.15 -6.15
CA TYR A 164 -7.83 8.86 -4.87
C TYR A 164 -8.76 9.06 -3.66
N LYS A 165 -9.63 10.05 -3.72
CA LYS A 165 -10.55 10.39 -2.61
C LYS A 165 -11.75 9.45 -2.51
N MET A 166 -12.26 8.95 -3.62
CA MET A 166 -13.55 8.27 -3.71
C MET A 166 -13.47 6.77 -3.98
N THR A 167 -12.27 6.25 -4.25
CA THR A 167 -12.04 4.85 -4.60
C THR A 167 -10.85 4.28 -3.85
N ASP A 168 -10.67 2.96 -3.96
CA ASP A 168 -9.53 2.24 -3.38
C ASP A 168 -8.19 2.47 -4.14
N MET A 169 -8.12 3.49 -5.02
CA MET A 169 -6.85 3.99 -5.53
C MET A 169 -5.98 4.63 -4.43
N GLN A 170 -6.57 4.99 -3.32
CA GLN A 170 -5.87 5.28 -2.07
C GLN A 170 -6.57 4.55 -0.93
N VAL A 171 -5.80 3.81 -0.13
CA VAL A 171 -6.28 3.11 1.05
C VAL A 171 -5.38 3.38 2.24
N THR A 172 -5.90 3.10 3.43
CA THR A 172 -5.12 3.15 4.66
C THR A 172 -4.83 1.72 5.12
N PHE A 173 -3.55 1.39 5.24
CA PHE A 173 -3.11 0.17 5.90
C PHE A 173 -2.94 0.47 7.39
N GLY A 174 -3.82 -0.10 8.21
CA GLY A 174 -3.75 0.01 9.67
C GLY A 174 -2.77 -1.02 10.22
N ALA A 175 -1.52 -0.62 10.46
CA ALA A 175 -0.52 -1.50 11.05
C ALA A 175 -0.83 -1.75 12.52
N ILE A 176 -0.78 -3.03 12.92
CA ILE A 176 -0.89 -3.51 14.30
C ILE A 176 0.19 -4.57 14.46
N MET A 177 1.30 -4.20 15.10
CA MET A 177 2.50 -5.02 15.25
C MET A 177 2.37 -5.93 16.47
N LEU A 178 1.28 -6.72 16.54
CA LEU A 178 1.03 -7.67 17.61
C LEU A 178 1.63 -9.03 17.26
N ALA A 179 2.48 -9.52 18.13
CA ALA A 179 3.11 -10.84 18.00
C ALA A 179 3.19 -11.54 19.35
N LEU A 180 3.47 -12.85 19.33
CA LEU A 180 3.76 -13.62 20.54
C LEU A 180 5.24 -13.50 20.88
N VAL A 181 5.54 -12.98 22.07
CA VAL A 181 6.90 -12.98 22.63
C VAL A 181 6.86 -13.86 23.89
N ASP A 182 7.61 -14.95 23.87
CA ASP A 182 7.59 -15.96 24.93
C ASP A 182 6.17 -16.49 25.24
N GLY A 183 5.35 -16.66 24.19
CA GLY A 183 3.97 -17.13 24.30
C GLY A 183 2.96 -16.09 24.79
N VAL A 184 3.38 -14.86 25.04
CA VAL A 184 2.51 -13.75 25.50
C VAL A 184 2.30 -12.76 24.34
N PRO A 185 1.03 -12.40 24.02
CA PRO A 185 0.74 -11.38 23.04
C PRO A 185 1.27 -10.01 23.47
N LYS A 186 2.07 -9.39 22.62
CA LYS A 186 2.61 -8.03 22.83
C LYS A 186 2.49 -7.21 21.54
N VAL A 187 2.17 -5.93 21.69
CA VAL A 187 2.23 -4.92 20.63
C VAL A 187 3.57 -4.23 20.71
#